data_25d45703eee73a134085661c9e236dd1
#
_entry.id   25d45703eee73a134085661c9e236dd1
#
_cell.length_a   1.000
_cell.length_b   1.000
_cell.length_c   1.000
_cell.angle_alpha   90.00
_cell.angle_beta   90.00
_cell.angle_gamma   90.00
#
_symmetry.space_group_name_H-M   'P 1'
#
loop_
_entity.id
_entity.type
_entity.pdbx_description
1 polymer ?
#
loop_
_entity_poly.entity_id
_entity_poly.type
_entity_poly.pdbx_seq_one_letter_code
_entity_poly.pdbx_strand_id
1 'polypeptide(L)'
;VELSVDGYENLTTDNITDEMFDKANYSVTELSGNQKIDAGQPVYRLVTDEEWTVTVRLTSDLAQTFQKKMNGEDSLSVEVRFLKDNKDLWGTMRLTEKKNDIYANITFKDSMIRYADERFVNIELILEDESGLKIPKTSVTEKDCYAVPIDYITSGGASQNEGVYRQTTKKGKTTTEFIPVTIINEDTESGIAYLDTENLKKGDTLLLPESSDTMDLLKTESIKGVYNVNKGYAVFKQVQILSESDEYYIIAEGNSYSLSNYDHIALNGDSVRDNQIVSQ
;
A
#
# COMPACT_ATOMS: atom_id res chain seq x y z
N VAL A 1 7.15 -41.66 3.48
CA VAL A 1 6.34 -42.79 2.95
C VAL A 1 4.96 -42.70 3.58
N GLU A 2 3.94 -42.64 2.76
CA GLU A 2 2.55 -42.62 3.20
C GLU A 2 1.89 -43.93 2.83
N LEU A 3 0.98 -44.36 3.71
CA LEU A 3 0.22 -45.60 3.56
C LEU A 3 -1.24 -45.33 3.22
N SER A 4 -1.48 -44.25 2.48
CA SER A 4 -2.79 -43.87 1.97
C SER A 4 -2.69 -43.28 0.58
N VAL A 5 -3.75 -43.38 -0.21
CA VAL A 5 -3.90 -42.70 -1.50
C VAL A 5 -5.28 -42.08 -1.58
N ASP A 6 -5.36 -40.93 -2.25
CA ASP A 6 -6.58 -40.13 -2.36
C ASP A 6 -7.03 -39.86 -3.80
N GLY A 7 -6.24 -40.33 -4.77
CA GLY A 7 -6.48 -40.06 -6.19
C GLY A 7 -6.02 -38.67 -6.67
N TYR A 8 -5.44 -37.88 -5.77
CA TYR A 8 -4.94 -36.52 -6.06
C TYR A 8 -3.40 -36.46 -6.09
N GLU A 9 -2.73 -37.62 -6.17
CA GLU A 9 -1.28 -37.72 -6.17
C GLU A 9 -0.62 -37.03 -7.37
N ASN A 10 -1.34 -36.91 -8.49
CA ASN A 10 -0.87 -36.29 -9.72
C ASN A 10 -1.56 -34.93 -9.98
N LEU A 11 -2.07 -34.28 -8.96
CA LEU A 11 -2.63 -32.95 -9.13
C LEU A 11 -1.54 -31.94 -9.52
N THR A 12 -1.87 -31.17 -10.54
CA THR A 12 -1.11 -30.01 -10.99
C THR A 12 -2.06 -28.83 -11.11
N THR A 13 -1.53 -27.63 -11.23
CA THR A 13 -2.34 -26.44 -11.44
C THR A 13 -3.23 -26.51 -12.69
N ASP A 14 -2.84 -27.34 -13.67
CA ASP A 14 -3.56 -27.47 -14.94
C ASP A 14 -4.78 -28.39 -14.85
N ASN A 15 -4.79 -29.39 -13.95
CA ASN A 15 -5.85 -30.38 -13.86
C ASN A 15 -6.79 -30.18 -12.65
N ILE A 16 -6.55 -29.18 -11.81
CA ILE A 16 -7.46 -28.80 -10.72
C ILE A 16 -8.84 -28.37 -11.26
N THR A 17 -9.91 -28.80 -10.58
CA THR A 17 -11.31 -28.42 -10.86
C THR A 17 -11.98 -27.90 -9.59
N ASP A 18 -13.07 -27.14 -9.74
CA ASP A 18 -13.83 -26.58 -8.60
C ASP A 18 -14.36 -27.66 -7.66
N GLU A 19 -14.74 -28.82 -8.20
CA GLU A 19 -15.26 -29.94 -7.43
C GLU A 19 -14.23 -30.48 -6.43
N MET A 20 -12.93 -30.31 -6.72
CA MET A 20 -11.85 -30.77 -5.85
C MET A 20 -11.65 -29.91 -4.61
N PHE A 21 -12.26 -28.69 -4.56
CA PHE A 21 -12.27 -27.86 -3.36
C PHE A 21 -13.37 -28.23 -2.37
N ASP A 22 -14.31 -29.07 -2.78
CA ASP A 22 -15.36 -29.54 -1.88
C ASP A 22 -14.91 -30.80 -1.12
N LYS A 23 -14.72 -30.66 0.18
CA LYS A 23 -14.34 -31.76 1.07
C LYS A 23 -15.34 -32.94 1.05
N ALA A 24 -16.60 -32.72 0.67
CA ALA A 24 -17.59 -33.77 0.56
C ALA A 24 -17.27 -34.77 -0.56
N ASN A 25 -16.53 -34.33 -1.57
CA ASN A 25 -16.11 -35.17 -2.70
C ASN A 25 -14.78 -35.91 -2.47
N TYR A 26 -14.15 -35.64 -1.32
CA TYR A 26 -12.84 -36.18 -0.98
C TYR A 26 -12.94 -37.50 -0.23
N SER A 27 -12.15 -38.47 -0.66
CA SER A 27 -12.05 -39.78 0.01
C SER A 27 -10.61 -40.28 0.01
N VAL A 28 -10.22 -40.96 1.07
CA VAL A 28 -8.89 -41.56 1.25
C VAL A 28 -9.03 -43.06 1.29
N THR A 29 -8.15 -43.73 0.60
CA THR A 29 -8.01 -45.21 0.67
C THR A 29 -6.77 -45.56 1.50
N GLU A 30 -6.97 -46.16 2.64
CA GLU A 30 -5.88 -46.70 3.46
C GLU A 30 -5.23 -47.92 2.82
N LEU A 31 -3.91 -47.89 2.71
CA LEU A 31 -3.10 -48.99 2.16
C LEU A 31 -2.53 -49.92 3.24
N SER A 32 -2.72 -49.52 4.52
CA SER A 32 -2.28 -50.31 5.66
C SER A 32 -3.30 -51.38 6.04
N GLY A 33 -2.92 -52.61 6.01
CA GLY A 33 -3.76 -53.71 6.47
C GLY A 33 -3.30 -55.07 5.97
N ASN A 34 -3.80 -56.15 6.58
CA ASN A 34 -3.53 -57.53 6.20
C ASN A 34 -4.30 -57.98 4.94
N GLN A 35 -4.66 -57.05 4.06
CA GLN A 35 -5.38 -57.35 2.83
C GLN A 35 -4.41 -57.80 1.74
N LYS A 36 -4.84 -58.77 0.94
CA LYS A 36 -4.13 -59.13 -0.30
C LYS A 36 -4.29 -57.96 -1.28
N ILE A 37 -3.17 -57.51 -1.79
CA ILE A 37 -3.11 -56.45 -2.80
C ILE A 37 -3.02 -57.10 -4.17
N ASP A 38 -3.91 -56.74 -5.06
CA ASP A 38 -3.90 -57.21 -6.44
C ASP A 38 -2.76 -56.55 -7.24
N ALA A 39 -2.29 -57.26 -8.27
CA ALA A 39 -1.24 -56.70 -9.13
C ALA A 39 -1.67 -55.40 -9.80
N GLY A 40 -0.85 -54.37 -9.66
CA GLY A 40 -1.12 -53.02 -10.20
C GLY A 40 -1.79 -52.04 -9.23
N GLN A 41 -2.16 -52.48 -8.02
CA GLN A 41 -2.66 -51.59 -6.98
C GLN A 41 -1.51 -50.90 -6.24
N PRO A 42 -1.69 -49.64 -5.80
CA PRO A 42 -0.68 -48.91 -5.04
C PRO A 42 -0.46 -49.56 -3.67
N VAL A 43 0.78 -49.58 -3.22
CA VAL A 43 1.20 -50.18 -1.94
C VAL A 43 1.62 -49.13 -0.93
N TYR A 44 2.21 -48.07 -1.41
CA TYR A 44 2.61 -46.87 -0.63
C TYR A 44 2.84 -45.72 -1.58
N ARG A 45 2.87 -44.52 -1.02
CA ARG A 45 3.28 -43.30 -1.70
C ARG A 45 4.64 -42.85 -1.17
N LEU A 46 5.56 -42.54 -2.06
CA LEU A 46 6.86 -41.97 -1.70
C LEU A 46 6.93 -40.53 -2.16
N VAL A 47 7.09 -39.61 -1.22
CA VAL A 47 7.37 -38.22 -1.50
C VAL A 47 8.88 -38.04 -1.57
N THR A 48 9.38 -37.51 -2.68
CA THR A 48 10.81 -37.43 -3.00
C THR A 48 11.35 -36.02 -3.02
N ASP A 49 10.47 -35.03 -2.88
CA ASP A 49 10.82 -33.60 -2.91
C ASP A 49 10.19 -32.88 -1.72
N GLU A 50 10.80 -31.80 -1.28
CA GLU A 50 10.25 -30.89 -0.27
C GLU A 50 9.43 -29.75 -0.87
N GLU A 51 9.45 -29.60 -2.21
CA GLU A 51 8.62 -28.60 -2.89
C GLU A 51 7.16 -29.06 -2.95
N TRP A 52 6.27 -28.20 -2.52
CA TRP A 52 4.84 -28.47 -2.49
C TRP A 52 4.04 -27.20 -2.73
N THR A 53 2.79 -27.34 -3.15
CA THR A 53 1.97 -26.20 -3.57
C THR A 53 0.61 -26.24 -2.88
N VAL A 54 0.19 -25.08 -2.38
CA VAL A 54 -1.18 -24.82 -1.95
C VAL A 54 -1.88 -24.03 -3.03
N THR A 55 -3.02 -24.55 -3.49
CA THR A 55 -3.86 -23.83 -4.46
C THR A 55 -5.09 -23.29 -3.77
N VAL A 56 -5.36 -22.01 -3.97
CA VAL A 56 -6.50 -21.28 -3.40
C VAL A 56 -7.31 -20.67 -4.53
N ARG A 57 -8.63 -20.86 -4.52
CA ARG A 57 -9.52 -20.11 -5.38
C ARG A 57 -9.74 -18.72 -4.81
N LEU A 58 -9.42 -17.68 -5.58
CA LEU A 58 -9.54 -16.30 -5.15
C LEU A 58 -10.91 -15.70 -5.48
N THR A 59 -11.35 -14.77 -4.63
CA THR A 59 -12.41 -13.83 -5.02
C THR A 59 -11.87 -12.83 -6.04
N SER A 60 -12.76 -12.22 -6.82
CA SER A 60 -12.36 -11.21 -7.82
C SER A 60 -11.57 -10.06 -7.22
N ASP A 61 -11.95 -9.60 -6.02
CA ASP A 61 -11.31 -8.47 -5.35
C ASP A 61 -9.88 -8.81 -4.89
N LEU A 62 -9.69 -10.01 -4.30
CA LEU A 62 -8.37 -10.50 -3.92
C LEU A 62 -7.49 -10.72 -5.15
N ALA A 63 -8.04 -11.28 -6.22
CA ALA A 63 -7.31 -11.47 -7.47
C ALA A 63 -6.79 -10.14 -8.04
N GLN A 64 -7.63 -9.10 -8.07
CA GLN A 64 -7.23 -7.76 -8.51
C GLN A 64 -6.14 -7.15 -7.60
N THR A 65 -6.26 -7.36 -6.28
CA THR A 65 -5.26 -6.88 -5.32
C THR A 65 -3.91 -7.51 -5.58
N PHE A 66 -3.85 -8.83 -5.77
CA PHE A 66 -2.60 -9.52 -6.07
C PHE A 66 -2.04 -9.17 -7.45
N GLN A 67 -2.90 -9.02 -8.48
CA GLN A 67 -2.46 -8.56 -9.80
C GLN A 67 -1.81 -7.18 -9.75
N LYS A 68 -2.36 -6.24 -8.97
CA LYS A 68 -1.75 -4.92 -8.75
C LYS A 68 -0.41 -5.03 -8.04
N LYS A 69 -0.30 -5.86 -6.98
CA LYS A 69 0.96 -6.07 -6.24
C LYS A 69 2.03 -6.74 -7.11
N MET A 70 1.66 -7.61 -8.03
CA MET A 70 2.57 -8.23 -9.00
C MET A 70 3.15 -7.22 -9.99
N ASN A 71 2.48 -6.10 -10.23
CA ASN A 71 2.96 -5.02 -11.10
C ASN A 71 3.54 -5.49 -12.46
N GLY A 72 2.93 -6.53 -13.04
CA GLY A 72 3.37 -7.13 -14.31
C GLY A 72 4.42 -8.25 -14.19
N GLU A 73 4.83 -8.62 -12.99
CA GLU A 73 5.67 -9.81 -12.76
C GLU A 73 4.82 -11.10 -12.75
N ASP A 74 5.44 -12.22 -13.09
CA ASP A 74 4.78 -13.53 -13.17
C ASP A 74 4.56 -14.19 -11.81
N SER A 75 5.18 -13.66 -10.75
CA SER A 75 5.10 -14.23 -9.40
C SER A 75 5.29 -13.19 -8.31
N LEU A 76 4.76 -13.48 -7.14
CA LEU A 76 4.85 -12.64 -5.95
C LEU A 76 5.30 -13.49 -4.75
N SER A 77 6.23 -12.99 -3.94
CA SER A 77 6.55 -13.59 -2.64
C SER A 77 5.44 -13.23 -1.65
N VAL A 78 4.87 -14.23 -0.98
CA VAL A 78 3.77 -14.04 -0.02
C VAL A 78 4.07 -14.77 1.27
N GLU A 79 3.68 -14.19 2.38
CA GLU A 79 3.70 -14.83 3.68
C GLU A 79 2.35 -15.48 3.95
N VAL A 80 2.36 -16.72 4.40
CA VAL A 80 1.17 -17.54 4.62
C VAL A 80 1.20 -18.12 6.02
N ARG A 81 0.17 -17.86 6.80
CA ARG A 81 -0.05 -18.47 8.11
C ARG A 81 -0.89 -19.73 7.98
N PHE A 82 -0.35 -20.86 8.46
CA PHE A 82 -1.07 -22.11 8.53
C PHE A 82 -1.78 -22.21 9.88
N LEU A 83 -3.12 -22.30 9.87
CA LEU A 83 -3.92 -22.27 11.09
C LEU A 83 -3.86 -23.55 11.92
N LYS A 84 -3.35 -24.64 11.35
CA LYS A 84 -3.12 -25.90 12.07
C LYS A 84 -2.17 -25.75 13.25
N ASP A 85 -1.10 -24.97 13.07
CA ASP A 85 -0.01 -24.84 14.04
C ASP A 85 0.50 -23.40 14.21
N ASN A 86 -0.22 -22.41 13.65
CA ASN A 86 0.11 -20.99 13.65
C ASN A 86 1.54 -20.71 13.10
N LYS A 87 1.94 -21.48 12.09
CA LYS A 87 3.25 -21.32 11.46
C LYS A 87 3.14 -20.40 10.26
N ASP A 88 4.01 -19.43 10.21
CA ASP A 88 4.18 -18.53 9.08
C ASP A 88 5.28 -19.09 8.16
N LEU A 89 4.98 -19.21 6.86
CA LEU A 89 5.89 -19.65 5.82
C LEU A 89 5.85 -18.69 4.64
N TRP A 90 7.01 -18.47 4.05
CA TRP A 90 7.12 -17.72 2.80
C TRP A 90 7.00 -18.65 1.60
N GLY A 91 6.13 -18.28 0.67
CA GLY A 91 5.92 -19.01 -0.58
C GLY A 91 5.96 -18.09 -1.80
N THR A 92 6.14 -18.71 -2.96
CA THR A 92 6.05 -18.02 -4.25
C THR A 92 4.67 -18.23 -4.85
N MET A 93 3.88 -17.17 -4.93
CA MET A 93 2.55 -17.18 -5.53
C MET A 93 2.61 -16.93 -7.03
N ARG A 94 1.87 -17.71 -7.81
CA ARG A 94 1.51 -17.44 -9.20
C ARG A 94 0.02 -17.50 -9.37
N LEU A 95 -0.52 -16.62 -10.21
CA LEU A 95 -1.94 -16.62 -10.55
C LEU A 95 -2.17 -17.40 -11.84
N THR A 96 -3.20 -18.24 -11.83
CA THR A 96 -3.65 -18.97 -13.02
C THR A 96 -5.14 -18.70 -13.22
N GLU A 97 -5.49 -18.22 -14.40
CA GLU A 97 -6.88 -18.03 -14.80
C GLU A 97 -7.37 -19.28 -15.53
N LYS A 98 -8.51 -19.80 -15.10
CA LYS A 98 -9.14 -20.97 -15.69
C LYS A 98 -10.64 -20.74 -15.80
N LYS A 99 -11.17 -20.71 -17.02
CA LYS A 99 -12.53 -20.28 -17.34
C LYS A 99 -12.77 -18.87 -16.82
N ASN A 100 -13.56 -18.71 -15.75
CA ASN A 100 -13.84 -17.39 -15.13
C ASN A 100 -13.30 -17.30 -13.69
N ASP A 101 -12.56 -18.30 -13.23
CA ASP A 101 -12.02 -18.35 -11.89
C ASP A 101 -10.51 -18.10 -11.90
N ILE A 102 -10.01 -17.44 -10.87
CA ILE A 102 -8.60 -17.16 -10.66
C ILE A 102 -8.13 -17.96 -9.45
N TYR A 103 -7.05 -18.69 -9.65
CA TYR A 103 -6.41 -19.52 -8.63
C TYR A 103 -5.04 -18.95 -8.28
N ALA A 104 -4.77 -18.84 -6.99
CA ALA A 104 -3.42 -18.60 -6.50
C ALA A 104 -2.76 -19.94 -6.21
N ASN A 105 -1.63 -20.19 -6.86
CA ASN A 105 -0.79 -21.36 -6.63
C ASN A 105 0.44 -20.89 -5.86
N ILE A 106 0.54 -21.29 -4.58
CA ILE A 106 1.59 -20.84 -3.68
C ILE A 106 2.53 -22.02 -3.45
N THR A 107 3.74 -21.91 -3.95
CA THR A 107 4.76 -22.96 -3.87
C THR A 107 5.71 -22.68 -2.70
N PHE A 108 5.88 -23.68 -1.85
CA PHE A 108 6.80 -23.69 -0.71
C PHE A 108 7.94 -24.67 -0.98
N LYS A 109 9.12 -24.40 -0.39
CA LYS A 109 10.33 -25.21 -0.57
C LYS A 109 10.78 -25.91 0.70
N ASP A 110 10.01 -25.81 1.76
CA ASP A 110 10.28 -26.42 3.06
C ASP A 110 8.99 -26.78 3.79
N SER A 111 9.12 -27.36 4.96
CA SER A 111 8.02 -27.67 5.89
C SER A 111 6.94 -28.61 5.37
N MET A 112 7.09 -29.22 4.19
CA MET A 112 6.12 -30.11 3.57
C MET A 112 5.67 -31.25 4.50
N ILE A 113 6.59 -31.83 5.27
CA ILE A 113 6.32 -32.93 6.19
C ILE A 113 5.28 -32.61 7.26
N ARG A 114 5.06 -31.32 7.58
CA ARG A 114 4.07 -30.87 8.57
C ARG A 114 2.63 -31.01 8.08
N TYR A 115 2.45 -30.98 6.75
CA TYR A 115 1.14 -30.91 6.08
C TYR A 115 0.94 -32.04 5.08
N ALA A 116 1.88 -32.98 4.97
CA ALA A 116 1.87 -34.02 3.96
C ALA A 116 0.66 -34.96 4.07
N ASP A 117 0.13 -35.14 5.29
CA ASP A 117 -1.05 -35.96 5.59
C ASP A 117 -2.38 -35.22 5.41
N GLU A 118 -2.34 -33.93 5.08
CA GLU A 118 -3.52 -33.10 4.88
C GLU A 118 -3.66 -32.65 3.43
N ARG A 119 -4.78 -32.96 2.81
CA ARG A 119 -5.10 -32.46 1.47
C ARG A 119 -5.71 -31.06 1.48
N PHE A 120 -6.38 -30.70 2.56
CA PHE A 120 -7.00 -29.40 2.76
C PHE A 120 -6.41 -28.73 3.98
N VAL A 121 -5.80 -27.58 3.77
CA VAL A 121 -5.22 -26.76 4.83
C VAL A 121 -5.97 -25.44 4.96
N ASN A 122 -6.15 -24.98 6.18
CA ASN A 122 -6.68 -23.64 6.44
C ASN A 122 -5.52 -22.68 6.56
N ILE A 123 -5.53 -21.65 5.74
CA ILE A 123 -4.47 -20.65 5.68
C ILE A 123 -5.03 -19.23 5.77
N GLU A 124 -4.19 -18.33 6.23
CA GLU A 124 -4.34 -16.88 6.09
C GLU A 124 -3.22 -16.37 5.19
N LEU A 125 -3.59 -15.61 4.16
CA LEU A 125 -2.61 -14.87 3.37
C LEU A 125 -2.30 -13.58 4.12
N ILE A 126 -1.06 -13.48 4.60
CA ILE A 126 -0.58 -12.25 5.24
C ILE A 126 -0.20 -11.32 4.10
N LEU A 127 -1.12 -10.41 3.79
CA LEU A 127 -0.77 -9.30 2.95
C LEU A 127 0.08 -8.41 3.84
N GLU A 128 1.35 -8.21 3.49
CA GLU A 128 2.09 -7.13 4.13
C GLU A 128 1.22 -5.89 4.00
N ASP A 129 0.67 -5.45 5.13
CA ASP A 129 0.13 -4.11 5.23
C ASP A 129 1.30 -3.20 4.88
N GLU A 130 1.10 -2.33 3.89
CA GLU A 130 2.07 -1.27 3.62
C GLU A 130 2.39 -0.66 4.98
N SER A 131 3.65 -0.84 5.43
CA SER A 131 4.06 -0.34 6.73
C SER A 131 3.89 1.17 6.74
N GLY A 132 3.03 1.65 7.61
CA GLY A 132 2.69 3.06 7.67
C GLY A 132 1.99 3.43 8.97
N LEU A 133 1.74 4.71 9.12
CA LEU A 133 1.02 5.21 10.28
C LEU A 133 -0.49 5.00 10.09
N LYS A 134 -1.15 4.46 11.12
CA LYS A 134 -2.59 4.29 11.12
C LYS A 134 -3.27 5.52 11.70
N ILE A 135 -4.14 6.16 10.92
CA ILE A 135 -4.87 7.36 11.32
C ILE A 135 -6.38 7.21 11.10
N PRO A 136 -7.25 7.80 11.94
CA PRO A 136 -8.70 7.81 11.70
C PRO A 136 -9.06 8.55 10.41
N LYS A 137 -10.03 8.05 9.65
CA LYS A 137 -10.53 8.74 8.45
C LYS A 137 -11.06 10.14 8.75
N THR A 138 -11.66 10.33 9.90
CA THR A 138 -12.21 11.62 10.35
C THR A 138 -11.14 12.70 10.58
N SER A 139 -9.89 12.32 10.77
CA SER A 139 -8.77 13.26 10.94
C SER A 139 -8.30 13.86 9.63
N VAL A 140 -8.59 13.21 8.49
CA VAL A 140 -8.15 13.66 7.16
C VAL A 140 -9.08 14.73 6.64
N THR A 141 -8.50 15.81 6.18
CA THR A 141 -9.19 16.93 5.52
C THR A 141 -8.42 17.33 4.26
N GLU A 142 -8.97 18.26 3.49
CA GLU A 142 -8.35 18.79 2.27
C GLU A 142 -7.96 20.24 2.46
N LYS A 143 -6.84 20.62 1.84
CA LYS A 143 -6.36 22.00 1.82
C LYS A 143 -5.94 22.41 0.43
N ASP A 144 -6.37 23.59 0.01
CA ASP A 144 -5.97 24.18 -1.25
C ASP A 144 -4.57 24.79 -1.16
N CYS A 145 -3.72 24.48 -2.12
CA CYS A 145 -2.33 24.89 -2.22
C CYS A 145 -2.01 25.34 -3.64
N TYR A 146 -0.95 26.12 -3.81
CA TYR A 146 -0.35 26.37 -5.11
C TYR A 146 0.79 25.39 -5.35
N ALA A 147 0.72 24.63 -6.44
CA ALA A 147 1.82 23.78 -6.92
C ALA A 147 2.80 24.66 -7.72
N VAL A 148 4.03 24.78 -7.22
CA VAL A 148 5.07 25.65 -7.78
C VAL A 148 6.36 24.83 -7.93
N PRO A 149 7.10 24.93 -9.05
CA PRO A 149 8.41 24.31 -9.15
C PRO A 149 9.35 24.76 -8.03
N ILE A 150 10.10 23.84 -7.45
CA ILE A 150 11.01 24.09 -6.31
C ILE A 150 12.01 25.22 -6.63
N ASP A 151 12.42 25.35 -7.89
CA ASP A 151 13.36 26.37 -8.34
C ASP A 151 12.86 27.83 -8.13
N TYR A 152 11.55 28.04 -7.98
CA TYR A 152 10.98 29.35 -7.68
C TYR A 152 11.08 29.72 -6.19
N ILE A 153 11.44 28.76 -5.33
CA ILE A 153 11.58 28.98 -3.89
C ILE A 153 12.99 29.47 -3.60
N THR A 154 13.09 30.47 -2.78
CA THR A 154 14.38 31.02 -2.37
C THR A 154 14.33 31.47 -0.91
N SER A 155 15.48 31.55 -0.28
CA SER A 155 15.61 32.13 1.05
C SER A 155 15.87 33.61 0.90
N GLY A 156 15.09 34.44 1.59
CA GLY A 156 15.21 35.90 1.46
C GLY A 156 14.62 36.66 2.63
N GLY A 157 14.70 37.99 2.53
CA GLY A 157 14.22 38.89 3.58
C GLY A 157 15.13 38.96 4.80
N ALA A 158 14.71 39.73 5.81
CA ALA A 158 15.48 40.00 7.03
C ALA A 158 15.59 38.77 7.96
N SER A 159 14.71 37.76 7.77
CA SER A 159 14.60 36.56 8.64
C SER A 159 15.14 35.28 8.00
N GLN A 160 15.67 35.33 6.79
CA GLN A 160 16.08 34.17 6.00
C GLN A 160 14.96 33.11 5.83
N ASN A 161 13.72 33.54 5.83
CA ASN A 161 12.58 32.66 5.59
C ASN A 161 12.54 32.23 4.12
N GLU A 162 11.96 31.05 3.89
CA GLU A 162 11.64 30.57 2.55
C GLU A 162 10.49 31.40 1.96
N GLY A 163 10.59 31.66 0.67
CA GLY A 163 9.63 32.51 -0.01
C GLY A 163 9.80 32.49 -1.53
N VAL A 164 8.98 33.27 -2.18
CA VAL A 164 9.01 33.46 -3.64
C VAL A 164 9.10 34.94 -4.00
N TYR A 165 9.61 35.22 -5.15
CA TYR A 165 9.54 36.60 -5.70
C TYR A 165 8.26 36.76 -6.48
N ARG A 166 7.42 37.74 -6.05
CA ARG A 166 6.23 38.17 -6.79
C ARG A 166 6.53 39.40 -7.64
N GLN A 167 6.24 39.30 -8.92
CA GLN A 167 6.36 40.42 -9.86
C GLN A 167 5.01 41.10 -10.02
N THR A 168 5.00 42.42 -9.96
CA THR A 168 3.80 43.24 -10.18
C THR A 168 4.10 44.36 -11.14
N THR A 169 3.29 44.48 -12.19
CA THR A 169 3.41 45.61 -13.15
C THR A 169 2.28 46.61 -12.96
N LYS A 170 2.62 47.85 -12.56
CA LYS A 170 1.67 48.93 -12.40
C LYS A 170 2.12 50.11 -13.28
N LYS A 171 1.22 50.59 -14.15
CA LYS A 171 1.47 51.75 -15.03
C LYS A 171 2.80 51.64 -15.84
N GLY A 172 3.11 50.44 -16.33
CA GLY A 172 4.31 50.15 -17.11
C GLY A 172 5.61 50.05 -16.28
N LYS A 173 5.54 50.14 -14.96
CA LYS A 173 6.68 49.90 -14.05
C LYS A 173 6.52 48.54 -13.39
N THR A 174 7.50 47.66 -13.61
CA THR A 174 7.59 46.35 -12.99
C THR A 174 8.35 46.46 -11.67
N THR A 175 7.80 45.86 -10.61
CA THR A 175 8.43 45.77 -9.29
C THR A 175 8.41 44.32 -8.84
N THR A 176 9.47 43.91 -8.15
CA THR A 176 9.60 42.57 -7.57
C THR A 176 9.60 42.69 -6.05
N GLU A 177 8.82 41.85 -5.38
CA GLU A 177 8.67 41.80 -3.94
C GLU A 177 8.91 40.37 -3.46
N PHE A 178 9.66 40.19 -2.38
CA PHE A 178 9.81 38.91 -1.71
C PHE A 178 8.58 38.61 -0.85
N ILE A 179 7.94 37.50 -1.06
CA ILE A 179 6.77 37.02 -0.31
C ILE A 179 7.18 35.77 0.48
N PRO A 180 7.21 35.85 1.81
CA PRO A 180 7.41 34.64 2.63
C PRO A 180 6.23 33.71 2.46
N VAL A 181 6.51 32.40 2.29
CA VAL A 181 5.49 31.39 2.12
C VAL A 181 5.68 30.26 3.12
N THR A 182 4.60 29.56 3.41
CA THR A 182 4.64 28.30 4.16
C THR A 182 4.64 27.16 3.15
N ILE A 183 5.69 26.35 3.17
CA ILE A 183 5.77 25.14 2.37
C ILE A 183 5.06 24.04 3.13
N ILE A 184 4.03 23.46 2.50
CA ILE A 184 3.24 22.36 3.08
C ILE A 184 3.90 21.03 2.80
N ASN A 185 4.45 20.87 1.59
CA ASN A 185 5.21 19.70 1.19
C ASN A 185 6.12 20.02 -0.01
N GLU A 186 7.21 19.26 -0.13
CA GLU A 186 8.09 19.24 -1.29
C GLU A 186 8.15 17.83 -1.85
N ASP A 187 7.75 17.68 -3.10
CA ASP A 187 7.97 16.48 -3.88
C ASP A 187 9.23 16.65 -4.73
N THR A 188 10.33 16.14 -4.21
CA THR A 188 11.64 16.22 -4.87
C THR A 188 11.75 15.38 -6.12
N GLU A 189 10.89 14.34 -6.28
CA GLU A 189 10.88 13.48 -7.47
C GLU A 189 10.24 14.22 -8.66
N SER A 190 9.12 14.90 -8.42
CA SER A 190 8.47 15.73 -9.44
C SER A 190 9.04 17.14 -9.55
N GLY A 191 9.85 17.59 -8.58
CA GLY A 191 10.39 18.94 -8.49
C GLY A 191 9.34 20.01 -8.16
N ILE A 192 8.25 19.64 -7.46
CA ILE A 192 7.12 20.51 -7.12
C ILE A 192 7.04 20.73 -5.61
N ALA A 193 6.85 21.97 -5.20
CA ALA A 193 6.49 22.34 -3.84
C ALA A 193 5.03 22.81 -3.77
N TYR A 194 4.36 22.43 -2.70
CA TYR A 194 2.98 22.86 -2.40
C TYR A 194 3.01 23.99 -1.38
N LEU A 195 2.61 25.18 -1.83
CA LEU A 195 2.65 26.41 -1.05
C LEU A 195 1.26 26.76 -0.50
N ASP A 196 1.22 27.22 0.75
CA ASP A 196 0.00 27.74 1.34
C ASP A 196 -0.51 28.97 0.58
N THR A 197 -1.83 29.10 0.52
CA THR A 197 -2.51 30.22 -0.15
C THR A 197 -2.57 31.51 0.68
N GLU A 198 -2.09 31.52 1.94
CA GLU A 198 -2.24 32.66 2.86
C GLU A 198 -1.69 33.97 2.30
N ASN A 199 -0.47 33.95 1.73
CA ASN A 199 0.23 35.14 1.23
C ASN A 199 0.23 35.23 -0.32
N LEU A 200 -0.36 34.27 -1.01
CA LEU A 200 -0.43 34.15 -2.46
C LEU A 200 -1.87 34.21 -2.96
N LYS A 201 -2.05 34.75 -4.16
CA LYS A 201 -3.38 34.89 -4.77
C LYS A 201 -3.39 34.40 -6.20
N LYS A 202 -4.55 33.92 -6.63
CA LYS A 202 -4.78 33.62 -8.05
C LYS A 202 -4.51 34.84 -8.90
N GLY A 203 -3.65 34.68 -9.91
CA GLY A 203 -3.21 35.76 -10.79
C GLY A 203 -1.92 36.45 -10.35
N ASP A 204 -1.32 36.06 -9.22
CA ASP A 204 0.04 36.49 -8.90
C ASP A 204 1.03 35.88 -9.90
N THR A 205 1.98 36.70 -10.35
CA THR A 205 3.06 36.29 -11.23
C THR A 205 4.32 36.09 -10.39
N LEU A 206 4.84 34.88 -10.35
CA LEU A 206 6.10 34.56 -9.68
C LEU A 206 7.27 34.73 -10.64
N LEU A 207 8.40 35.22 -10.11
CA LEU A 207 9.65 35.37 -10.84
C LEU A 207 10.65 34.32 -10.38
N LEU A 208 11.23 33.58 -11.33
CA LEU A 208 12.32 32.64 -11.04
C LEU A 208 13.56 33.41 -10.54
N PRO A 209 14.15 33.04 -9.39
CA PRO A 209 15.36 33.68 -8.89
C PRO A 209 16.48 33.69 -9.93
N GLU A 210 17.18 34.82 -10.02
CA GLU A 210 18.32 35.02 -10.96
C GLU A 210 17.96 34.86 -12.46
N SER A 211 16.69 34.89 -12.80
CA SER A 211 16.16 34.76 -14.15
C SER A 211 15.17 35.85 -14.48
N SER A 212 14.76 35.94 -15.73
CA SER A 212 13.62 36.74 -16.19
C SER A 212 12.35 35.91 -16.39
N ASP A 213 12.42 34.61 -16.16
CA ASP A 213 11.31 33.70 -16.37
C ASP A 213 10.26 33.87 -15.29
N THR A 214 9.02 33.81 -15.71
CA THR A 214 7.87 34.00 -14.80
C THR A 214 6.84 32.89 -14.93
N MET A 215 6.08 32.66 -13.86
CA MET A 215 4.98 31.74 -13.79
C MET A 215 3.77 32.44 -13.15
N ASP A 216 2.60 32.26 -13.75
CA ASP A 216 1.35 32.79 -13.18
C ASP A 216 0.64 31.71 -12.33
N LEU A 217 0.18 32.08 -11.14
CA LEU A 217 -0.64 31.23 -10.28
C LEU A 217 -2.10 31.23 -10.77
N LEU A 218 -2.46 30.27 -11.59
CA LEU A 218 -3.77 30.24 -12.24
C LEU A 218 -4.81 29.40 -11.49
N LYS A 219 -4.38 28.35 -10.81
CA LYS A 219 -5.26 27.41 -10.08
C LYS A 219 -4.59 26.90 -8.81
N THR A 220 -5.42 26.54 -7.85
CA THR A 220 -5.00 25.77 -6.68
C THR A 220 -5.20 24.27 -6.94
N GLU A 221 -4.47 23.45 -6.22
CA GLU A 221 -4.65 22.01 -6.13
C GLU A 221 -5.06 21.67 -4.69
N SER A 222 -6.03 20.77 -4.55
CA SER A 222 -6.46 20.29 -3.24
C SER A 222 -5.62 19.08 -2.85
N ILE A 223 -4.98 19.13 -1.69
CA ILE A 223 -4.17 18.04 -1.15
C ILE A 223 -4.78 17.51 0.15
N LYS A 224 -4.71 16.20 0.35
CA LYS A 224 -5.16 15.55 1.58
C LYS A 224 -4.11 15.66 2.67
N GLY A 225 -4.57 15.92 3.89
CA GLY A 225 -3.69 16.03 5.05
C GLY A 225 -4.45 15.96 6.36
N VAL A 226 -3.71 16.15 7.43
CA VAL A 226 -4.23 16.20 8.80
C VAL A 226 -3.67 17.41 9.53
N TYR A 227 -4.34 17.85 10.58
CA TYR A 227 -3.79 18.86 11.48
C TYR A 227 -3.00 18.17 12.61
N ASN A 228 -1.67 18.34 12.57
CA ASN A 228 -0.78 17.96 13.66
C ASN A 228 -0.84 19.02 14.76
N VAL A 229 -1.04 18.60 16.00
CA VAL A 229 -1.09 19.47 17.18
C VAL A 229 0.28 19.48 17.84
N ASN A 230 1.06 20.54 17.54
CA ASN A 230 2.39 20.71 18.08
C ASN A 230 2.44 21.97 18.98
N LYS A 231 2.89 21.83 20.22
CA LYS A 231 2.99 22.92 21.21
C LYS A 231 1.70 23.74 21.37
N GLY A 232 0.54 23.10 21.19
CA GLY A 232 -0.76 23.76 21.33
C GLY A 232 -1.26 24.47 20.05
N TYR A 233 -0.55 24.35 18.93
CA TYR A 233 -0.97 24.89 17.63
C TYR A 233 -1.23 23.76 16.64
N ALA A 234 -2.26 23.92 15.84
CA ALA A 234 -2.56 23.02 14.73
C ALA A 234 -1.78 23.44 13.48
N VAL A 235 -1.05 22.49 12.90
CA VAL A 235 -0.28 22.70 11.68
C VAL A 235 -0.71 21.64 10.67
N PHE A 236 -1.09 22.05 9.47
CA PHE A 236 -1.47 21.12 8.42
C PHE A 236 -0.25 20.35 7.90
N LYS A 237 -0.37 19.03 7.83
CA LYS A 237 0.63 18.13 7.26
C LYS A 237 -0.02 17.26 6.20
N GLN A 238 0.58 17.20 5.01
CA GLN A 238 0.12 16.33 3.93
C GLN A 238 0.29 14.86 4.33
N VAL A 239 -0.64 14.02 3.86
CA VAL A 239 -0.57 12.57 4.02
C VAL A 239 -0.70 11.88 2.67
N GLN A 240 0.14 10.87 2.45
CA GLN A 240 0.02 9.95 1.33
C GLN A 240 -0.67 8.69 1.82
N ILE A 241 -1.90 8.47 1.34
CA ILE A 241 -2.70 7.30 1.71
C ILE A 241 -2.19 6.10 0.92
N LEU A 242 -1.78 5.05 1.62
CA LEU A 242 -1.33 3.78 1.06
C LEU A 242 -2.48 2.78 0.94
N SER A 243 -3.26 2.65 2.02
CA SER A 243 -4.44 1.80 2.03
C SER A 243 -5.54 2.35 2.94
N GLU A 244 -6.75 1.82 2.80
CA GLU A 244 -7.90 2.22 3.61
C GLU A 244 -8.71 1.02 4.10
N SER A 245 -9.27 1.16 5.29
CA SER A 245 -10.30 0.29 5.86
C SER A 245 -11.58 1.11 6.09
N ASP A 246 -12.59 0.55 6.71
CA ASP A 246 -13.84 1.27 6.96
C ASP A 246 -13.64 2.51 7.85
N GLU A 247 -12.76 2.47 8.84
CA GLU A 247 -12.57 3.51 9.85
C GLU A 247 -11.23 4.24 9.78
N TYR A 248 -10.22 3.65 9.12
CA TYR A 248 -8.83 4.13 9.17
C TYR A 248 -8.20 4.20 7.79
N TYR A 249 -7.21 5.10 7.67
CA TYR A 249 -6.20 5.10 6.62
C TYR A 249 -4.87 4.60 7.16
N ILE A 250 -4.13 3.88 6.31
CA ILE A 250 -2.69 3.67 6.47
C ILE A 250 -2.01 4.68 5.57
N ILE A 251 -1.12 5.48 6.13
CA ILE A 251 -0.40 6.53 5.42
C ILE A 251 1.10 6.26 5.42
N ALA A 252 1.79 6.69 4.39
CA ALA A 252 3.24 6.57 4.32
C ALA A 252 3.91 7.35 5.47
N GLU A 253 4.95 6.76 6.05
CA GLU A 253 5.92 7.52 6.82
C GLU A 253 6.72 8.37 5.85
N GLY A 254 6.69 9.68 6.04
CA GLY A 254 7.20 10.60 5.05
C GLY A 254 8.44 11.38 5.49
N ASN A 255 8.67 12.47 4.77
CA ASN A 255 9.73 13.44 5.00
C ASN A 255 9.42 14.37 6.20
N SER A 256 10.19 15.44 6.37
CA SER A 256 10.01 16.45 7.42
C SER A 256 8.66 17.16 7.40
N TYR A 257 7.95 17.14 6.27
CA TYR A 257 6.62 17.75 6.10
C TYR A 257 5.47 16.79 6.42
N SER A 258 5.74 15.48 6.60
CA SER A 258 4.75 14.44 6.88
C SER A 258 4.61 14.16 8.39
N LEU A 259 3.71 13.21 8.72
CA LEU A 259 3.54 12.73 10.09
C LEU A 259 4.67 11.75 10.47
N SER A 260 4.99 11.76 11.75
CA SER A 260 5.90 10.80 12.40
C SER A 260 5.16 10.05 13.50
N ASN A 261 5.73 8.92 13.92
CA ASN A 261 5.24 8.19 15.09
C ASN A 261 5.17 9.11 16.33
N TYR A 262 4.09 9.00 17.08
CA TYR A 262 3.76 9.80 18.26
C TYR A 262 3.35 11.25 17.99
N ASP A 263 3.20 11.67 16.75
CA ASP A 263 2.57 12.94 16.45
C ASP A 263 1.11 12.95 16.94
N HIS A 264 0.68 14.03 17.55
CA HIS A 264 -0.71 14.22 17.95
C HIS A 264 -1.48 14.87 16.82
N ILE A 265 -2.60 14.28 16.42
CA ILE A 265 -3.43 14.81 15.34
C ILE A 265 -4.83 15.14 15.83
N ALA A 266 -5.46 16.12 15.19
CA ALA A 266 -6.86 16.41 15.42
C ALA A 266 -7.73 15.24 14.90
N LEU A 267 -8.62 14.72 15.75
CA LEU A 267 -9.50 13.58 15.38
C LEU A 267 -10.57 13.97 14.34
N ASN A 268 -10.90 15.25 14.27
CA ASN A 268 -11.82 15.80 13.27
C ASN A 268 -11.09 16.95 12.52
N GLY A 269 -10.58 16.61 11.33
CA GLY A 269 -9.82 17.55 10.51
C GLY A 269 -10.60 18.78 10.09
N ASP A 270 -11.88 18.64 9.78
CA ASP A 270 -12.71 19.75 9.29
C ASP A 270 -13.06 20.78 10.38
N SER A 271 -12.89 20.43 11.65
CA SER A 271 -13.16 21.32 12.78
C SER A 271 -11.98 22.22 13.18
N VAL A 272 -10.83 22.02 12.56
CA VAL A 272 -9.57 22.71 12.91
C VAL A 272 -9.05 23.53 11.74
N ARG A 273 -8.38 24.63 12.03
CA ARG A 273 -7.72 25.49 11.03
C ARG A 273 -6.24 25.66 11.36
N ASP A 274 -5.46 26.02 10.34
CA ASP A 274 -4.04 26.31 10.52
C ASP A 274 -3.80 27.39 11.58
N ASN A 275 -2.73 27.20 12.34
CA ASN A 275 -2.31 28.09 13.41
C ASN A 275 -3.36 28.31 14.51
N GLN A 276 -4.44 27.50 14.53
CA GLN A 276 -5.42 27.55 15.58
C GLN A 276 -4.82 27.02 16.90
N ILE A 277 -5.08 27.74 18.00
CA ILE A 277 -4.73 27.27 19.34
C ILE A 277 -5.70 26.14 19.70
N VAL A 278 -5.16 24.96 19.92
CA VAL A 278 -5.94 23.78 20.35
C VAL A 278 -5.52 23.46 21.78
N SER A 279 -6.45 23.63 22.72
CA SER A 279 -6.23 23.15 24.09
C SER A 279 -6.36 21.62 24.14
N GLN A 280 -5.40 20.96 24.77
CA GLN A 280 -5.49 19.53 25.08
C GLN A 280 -6.57 19.25 26.10
#